data_683e86acf402f0e82c0e39369c81b7ef
#
_entry.id   683e86acf402f0e82c0e39369c81b7ef
#
_cell.length_a   1.000
_cell.length_b   1.000
_cell.length_c   1.000
_cell.angle_alpha   90.00
_cell.angle_beta   90.00
_cell.angle_gamma   90.00
#
_symmetry.space_group_name_H-M   'P 1'
#
loop_
_entity.id
_entity.type
_entity.pdbx_description
1 polymer ?
#
loop_
_entity_poly.entity_id
_entity_poly.type
_entity_poly.pdbx_seq_one_letter_code
_entity_poly.pdbx_strand_id
1 'polypeptide(L)'
;MMPVPLALTIATRTLLLCALAMPACAQEGGKGEDGVPAASQGALHGDLSSELAQGGQHSVRGALAYDRDGMSLDASMDELRNGNYRDGSVFHQRGFNGGAEWKLRQGRFGFTVDELKQDTRYPAPEAPYLAMLAARPEDLYRYEVRRASAFVQRYVGSFELGVELSQREKRADALYAGEEGSAESSYRSRWRQLSPRVRHYGKLGGVGTDTEVGLDLTQWERRSGRAALGRDGNAQRRQNARALLLREELAFGGVVAPRLLLGLRHEQIQLDPADMPADGGNWENQNAWDVQGSLQLRPQLSVYAKAARSYHIDDDGYTSAGYRPLTGQERRETELGATYGDAVRSASVRVFSERLSNQIVFDQSLGQLGFVGNLEPSRRDGIAVEASVALARDWRLDGQVRQVHARYDEYAYDGPDIALVPKTLASVRLYWAGPRGASADLGVQWLRALRYGPDFDNSCLAQVPAFATVDGRYVRKLGAWELELAGSNLANRRHYGDAPGCRSSIYQNDKRQLRVSARYHF
;
A
#
# COMPACT_ATOMS: atom_id res chain seq x y z
N MET A 1 -0.34 -25.77 1.41
CA MET A 1 -0.52 -24.52 2.18
C MET A 1 0.34 -23.44 1.63
N MET A 2 -0.25 -22.38 1.19
CA MET A 2 0.43 -21.38 0.39
C MET A 2 0.76 -20.14 1.19
N PRO A 3 1.94 -19.56 1.00
CA PRO A 3 2.18 -18.21 1.45
C PRO A 3 1.29 -17.26 0.63
N VAL A 4 0.57 -16.40 1.30
CA VAL A 4 0.05 -15.19 0.66
C VAL A 4 1.28 -14.41 0.23
N PRO A 5 1.46 -14.10 -1.07
CA PRO A 5 2.68 -13.43 -1.51
C PRO A 5 2.79 -12.08 -0.82
N LEU A 6 3.97 -11.81 -0.27
CA LEU A 6 4.36 -10.53 0.34
C LEU A 6 4.09 -9.32 -0.57
N ALA A 7 4.01 -9.56 -1.87
CA ALA A 7 3.64 -8.57 -2.88
C ALA A 7 2.22 -7.98 -2.69
N LEU A 8 1.26 -8.78 -2.20
CA LEU A 8 -0.09 -8.29 -1.95
C LEU A 8 -0.16 -7.46 -0.66
N THR A 9 0.70 -7.76 0.30
CA THR A 9 0.80 -7.01 1.56
C THR A 9 1.45 -5.63 1.36
N ILE A 10 2.35 -5.48 0.38
CA ILE A 10 2.99 -4.20 0.06
C ILE A 10 2.03 -3.29 -0.70
N ALA A 11 1.24 -3.82 -1.64
CA ALA A 11 0.27 -3.02 -2.39
C ALA A 11 -0.89 -2.52 -1.49
N THR A 12 -1.36 -3.33 -0.54
CA THR A 12 -2.38 -2.90 0.43
C THR A 12 -1.85 -1.94 1.49
N ARG A 13 -0.55 -2.01 1.85
CA ARG A 13 0.07 -1.07 2.79
C ARG A 13 0.28 0.32 2.18
N THR A 14 0.56 0.42 0.89
CA THR A 14 0.74 1.71 0.21
C THR A 14 -0.59 2.47 0.09
N LEU A 15 -1.71 1.80 -0.06
CA LEU A 15 -3.03 2.43 -0.11
C LEU A 15 -3.53 2.92 1.27
N LEU A 16 -3.12 2.30 2.37
CA LEU A 16 -3.53 2.75 3.72
C LEU A 16 -2.68 3.93 4.22
N LEU A 17 -1.42 4.05 3.77
CA LEU A 17 -0.56 5.19 4.07
C LEU A 17 -0.84 6.42 3.20
N CYS A 18 -1.37 6.24 1.99
CA CYS A 18 -1.82 7.37 1.15
C CYS A 18 -3.08 8.07 1.66
N ALA A 19 -3.89 7.45 2.51
CA ALA A 19 -5.04 8.11 3.12
C ALA A 19 -4.67 9.10 4.25
N LEU A 20 -3.42 9.06 4.75
CA LEU A 20 -2.92 9.98 5.78
C LEU A 20 -1.90 11.01 5.26
N ALA A 21 -1.47 10.89 4.01
CA ALA A 21 -0.54 11.83 3.39
C ALA A 21 -1.09 12.32 2.04
N MET A 22 -2.15 13.14 2.08
CA MET A 22 -2.36 14.06 0.98
C MET A 22 -1.40 15.23 1.18
N PRO A 23 -0.42 15.47 0.30
CA PRO A 23 0.29 16.73 0.32
C PRO A 23 -0.75 17.80 -0.01
N ALA A 24 -0.90 18.77 0.89
CA ALA A 24 -1.57 20.01 0.56
C ALA A 24 -0.77 20.65 -0.58
N CYS A 25 -1.24 20.53 -1.82
CA CYS A 25 -0.82 21.43 -2.88
C CYS A 25 -1.26 22.82 -2.47
N ALA A 26 -0.31 23.58 -1.94
CA ALA A 26 -0.47 24.99 -1.70
C ALA A 26 -0.71 25.65 -3.07
N GLN A 27 -1.94 26.00 -3.36
CA GLN A 27 -2.26 26.93 -4.43
C GLN A 27 -1.88 28.32 -3.93
N GLU A 28 -0.82 28.86 -4.50
CA GLU A 28 -0.46 30.27 -4.32
C GLU A 28 -1.66 31.14 -4.74
N GLY A 29 -2.14 31.92 -3.78
CA GLY A 29 -3.20 32.89 -4.00
C GLY A 29 -2.74 34.02 -4.88
N GLY A 30 -2.99 33.94 -6.18
CA GLY A 30 -2.99 35.07 -7.09
C GLY A 30 -4.26 35.87 -6.88
N LYS A 31 -4.13 37.15 -6.55
CA LYS A 31 -5.19 38.15 -6.64
C LYS A 31 -5.64 38.23 -8.10
N GLY A 32 -6.84 37.76 -8.39
CA GLY A 32 -7.46 37.86 -9.70
C GLY A 32 -8.64 38.81 -9.66
N GLU A 33 -8.68 39.66 -10.63
CA GLU A 33 -9.79 40.55 -11.01
C GLU A 33 -11.00 39.75 -11.44
N ASP A 34 -12.17 40.36 -11.28
CA ASP A 34 -13.48 39.85 -11.67
C ASP A 34 -13.55 39.51 -13.17
N GLY A 35 -13.37 38.25 -13.47
CA GLY A 35 -13.66 37.66 -14.77
C GLY A 35 -14.34 36.33 -14.56
N VAL A 36 -15.69 36.28 -14.79
CA VAL A 36 -16.41 35.02 -14.93
C VAL A 36 -15.74 34.25 -16.08
N PRO A 37 -15.12 33.08 -15.86
CA PRO A 37 -14.61 32.33 -17.00
C PRO A 37 -15.77 31.94 -17.89
N ALA A 38 -15.63 32.21 -19.19
CA ALA A 38 -16.56 31.72 -20.19
C ALA A 38 -16.75 30.22 -19.99
N ALA A 39 -17.99 29.76 -19.99
CA ALA A 39 -18.39 28.36 -19.84
C ALA A 39 -17.52 27.52 -20.77
N SER A 40 -16.59 26.74 -20.20
CA SER A 40 -15.76 25.82 -20.95
C SER A 40 -16.68 24.76 -21.54
N GLN A 41 -16.64 24.59 -22.86
CA GLN A 41 -17.28 23.44 -23.49
C GLN A 41 -16.74 22.18 -22.81
N GLY A 42 -17.63 21.33 -22.31
CA GLY A 42 -17.23 20.11 -21.61
C GLY A 42 -16.26 19.30 -22.45
N ALA A 43 -15.09 19.02 -21.89
CA ALA A 43 -14.06 18.23 -22.56
C ALA A 43 -14.18 16.78 -22.10
N LEU A 44 -14.59 15.91 -23.04
CA LEU A 44 -14.44 14.46 -22.88
C LEU A 44 -13.01 14.11 -23.29
N HIS A 45 -12.28 13.44 -22.42
CA HIS A 45 -10.95 12.94 -22.71
C HIS A 45 -10.76 11.55 -22.09
N GLY A 46 -9.83 10.81 -22.63
CA GLY A 46 -9.59 9.47 -22.13
C GLY A 46 -8.37 8.81 -22.75
N ASP A 47 -8.13 7.60 -22.31
CA ASP A 47 -7.10 6.74 -22.90
C ASP A 47 -7.57 5.28 -23.01
N LEU A 48 -7.07 4.63 -24.04
CA LEU A 48 -7.16 3.20 -24.23
C LEU A 48 -5.75 2.65 -24.38
N SER A 49 -5.38 1.66 -23.57
CA SER A 49 -4.08 1.04 -23.62
C SER A 49 -4.16 -0.47 -23.67
N SER A 50 -3.20 -1.08 -24.37
CA SER A 50 -3.00 -2.52 -24.39
C SER A 50 -1.52 -2.83 -24.23
N GLU A 51 -1.22 -3.87 -23.46
CA GLU A 51 0.13 -4.37 -23.22
C GLU A 51 0.19 -5.86 -23.51
N LEU A 52 1.27 -6.28 -24.13
CA LEU A 52 1.63 -7.68 -24.36
C LEU A 52 3.03 -7.93 -23.78
N ALA A 53 3.20 -9.02 -23.05
CA ALA A 53 4.49 -9.40 -22.48
C ALA A 53 4.82 -10.88 -22.74
N GLN A 54 6.07 -11.21 -22.53
CA GLN A 54 6.53 -12.61 -22.61
C GLN A 54 5.75 -13.51 -21.65
N GLY A 55 5.60 -14.78 -22.00
CA GLY A 55 4.85 -15.75 -21.20
C GLY A 55 3.32 -15.63 -21.36
N GLY A 56 2.84 -14.91 -22.37
CA GLY A 56 1.40 -14.76 -22.65
C GLY A 56 0.68 -13.77 -21.73
N GLN A 57 1.43 -12.94 -21.00
CA GLN A 57 0.85 -11.84 -20.23
C GLN A 57 0.26 -10.81 -21.17
N HIS A 58 -0.94 -10.37 -20.90
CA HIS A 58 -1.56 -9.25 -21.58
C HIS A 58 -2.42 -8.42 -20.63
N SER A 59 -2.50 -7.14 -20.90
CA SER A 59 -3.43 -6.24 -20.21
C SER A 59 -4.12 -5.29 -21.18
N VAL A 60 -5.34 -4.90 -20.81
CA VAL A 60 -6.10 -3.87 -21.51
C VAL A 60 -6.64 -2.91 -20.45
N ARG A 61 -6.56 -1.61 -20.70
CA ARG A 61 -7.14 -0.58 -19.84
C ARG A 61 -7.81 0.48 -20.69
N GLY A 62 -9.01 0.88 -20.29
CA GLY A 62 -9.69 2.05 -20.80
C GLY A 62 -10.02 3.00 -19.66
N ALA A 63 -9.83 4.30 -19.86
CA ALA A 63 -10.20 5.35 -18.93
C ALA A 63 -10.89 6.50 -19.68
N LEU A 64 -11.93 7.06 -19.05
CA LEU A 64 -12.71 8.20 -19.54
C LEU A 64 -12.83 9.22 -18.42
N ALA A 65 -12.71 10.49 -18.76
CA ALA A 65 -13.02 11.58 -17.87
C ALA A 65 -13.78 12.67 -18.61
N TYR A 66 -14.71 13.30 -17.92
CA TYR A 66 -15.53 14.39 -18.43
C TYR A 66 -15.67 15.48 -17.38
N ASP A 67 -15.31 16.68 -17.75
CA ASP A 67 -15.39 17.87 -16.89
C ASP A 67 -16.21 18.94 -17.56
N ARG A 68 -17.26 19.44 -16.87
CA ARG A 68 -18.08 20.54 -17.34
C ARG A 68 -18.82 21.23 -16.19
N ASP A 69 -18.78 22.55 -16.17
CA ASP A 69 -19.63 23.40 -15.30
C ASP A 69 -19.59 22.95 -13.80
N GLY A 70 -18.44 22.53 -13.32
CA GLY A 70 -18.27 22.05 -11.95
C GLY A 70 -18.66 20.59 -11.72
N MET A 71 -19.11 19.87 -12.76
CA MET A 71 -19.30 18.44 -12.73
C MET A 71 -18.07 17.74 -13.29
N SER A 72 -17.53 16.75 -12.56
CA SER A 72 -16.48 15.85 -13.00
C SER A 72 -17.01 14.43 -12.95
N LEU A 73 -16.83 13.67 -14.03
CA LEU A 73 -17.13 12.25 -14.11
C LEU A 73 -15.85 11.52 -14.54
N ASP A 74 -15.57 10.40 -13.91
CA ASP A 74 -14.50 9.52 -14.31
C ASP A 74 -14.94 8.06 -14.29
N ALA A 75 -14.38 7.26 -15.21
CA ALA A 75 -14.55 5.83 -15.22
C ALA A 75 -13.30 5.15 -15.82
N SER A 76 -12.89 4.05 -15.25
CA SER A 76 -11.83 3.23 -15.82
C SER A 76 -12.12 1.74 -15.61
N MET A 77 -11.68 0.95 -16.57
CA MET A 77 -11.71 -0.51 -16.52
C MET A 77 -10.34 -1.04 -16.90
N ASP A 78 -9.90 -2.07 -16.22
CA ASP A 78 -8.67 -2.78 -16.55
C ASP A 78 -8.87 -4.29 -16.45
N GLU A 79 -8.16 -4.99 -17.32
CA GLU A 79 -8.01 -6.45 -17.27
C GLU A 79 -6.53 -6.77 -17.42
N LEU A 80 -6.01 -7.58 -16.51
CA LEU A 80 -4.66 -8.11 -16.53
C LEU A 80 -4.73 -9.64 -16.48
N ARG A 81 -4.12 -10.29 -17.45
CA ARG A 81 -3.84 -11.72 -17.40
C ARG A 81 -2.35 -11.94 -17.44
N ASN A 82 -1.85 -12.67 -16.48
CA ASN A 82 -0.47 -13.10 -16.47
C ASN A 82 -0.41 -14.51 -17.09
N GLY A 83 0.47 -14.69 -18.05
CA GLY A 83 0.66 -15.99 -18.69
C GLY A 83 1.48 -16.93 -17.79
N ASN A 84 1.53 -18.17 -18.21
CA ASN A 84 2.25 -19.24 -17.53
C ASN A 84 3.76 -19.09 -17.71
N TYR A 85 4.42 -18.13 -17.05
CA TYR A 85 5.89 -18.11 -17.03
C TYR A 85 6.47 -19.28 -16.22
N ARG A 86 5.65 -19.88 -15.34
CA ARG A 86 5.88 -21.13 -14.63
C ARG A 86 4.64 -22.02 -14.80
N ASP A 87 4.85 -23.31 -14.98
CA ASP A 87 3.77 -24.27 -15.15
C ASP A 87 2.77 -24.18 -13.98
N GLY A 88 1.50 -24.08 -14.31
CA GLY A 88 0.41 -23.98 -13.34
C GLY A 88 0.18 -22.60 -12.75
N SER A 89 1.02 -21.57 -13.01
CA SER A 89 0.74 -20.22 -12.51
C SER A 89 -0.30 -19.52 -13.40
N VAL A 90 -1.33 -18.97 -12.77
CA VAL A 90 -2.33 -18.13 -13.44
C VAL A 90 -2.64 -16.95 -12.53
N PHE A 91 -2.63 -15.77 -13.10
CA PHE A 91 -3.11 -14.56 -12.47
C PHE A 91 -4.04 -13.85 -13.43
N HIS A 92 -5.28 -13.65 -13.01
CA HIS A 92 -6.26 -12.91 -13.79
C HIS A 92 -6.92 -11.88 -12.87
N GLN A 93 -6.82 -10.63 -13.25
CA GLN A 93 -7.40 -9.51 -12.50
C GLN A 93 -8.27 -8.67 -13.42
N ARG A 94 -9.41 -8.24 -12.91
CA ARG A 94 -10.28 -7.22 -13.52
C ARG A 94 -10.57 -6.14 -12.49
N GLY A 95 -10.41 -4.90 -12.93
CA GLY A 95 -10.69 -3.71 -12.15
C GLY A 95 -11.76 -2.86 -12.82
N PHE A 96 -12.60 -2.24 -12.03
CA PHE A 96 -13.48 -1.14 -12.40
C PHE A 96 -13.35 -0.04 -11.35
N ASN A 97 -13.27 1.20 -11.80
CA ASN A 97 -13.30 2.38 -10.96
C ASN A 97 -14.14 3.44 -11.64
N GLY A 98 -14.99 4.14 -10.88
CA GLY A 98 -15.79 5.22 -11.41
C GLY A 98 -16.21 6.18 -10.31
N GLY A 99 -16.35 7.44 -10.67
CA GLY A 99 -16.72 8.51 -9.76
C GLY A 99 -17.47 9.63 -10.43
N ALA A 100 -18.16 10.38 -9.60
CA ALA A 100 -18.78 11.65 -9.98
C ALA A 100 -18.65 12.66 -8.85
N GLU A 101 -18.26 13.88 -9.19
CA GLU A 101 -18.17 15.00 -8.27
C GLU A 101 -18.89 16.20 -8.87
N TRP A 102 -19.61 16.93 -8.02
CA TRP A 102 -20.24 18.20 -8.34
C TRP A 102 -19.71 19.27 -7.41
N LYS A 103 -19.10 20.31 -7.98
CA LYS A 103 -18.63 21.49 -7.28
C LYS A 103 -19.73 22.54 -7.28
N LEU A 104 -20.10 23.01 -6.10
CA LEU A 104 -21.06 24.07 -5.86
C LEU A 104 -20.32 25.34 -5.43
N ARG A 105 -21.01 26.52 -5.44
CA ARG A 105 -20.39 27.77 -4.97
C ARG A 105 -19.80 27.70 -3.55
N GLN A 106 -20.41 26.90 -2.68
CA GLN A 106 -20.02 26.77 -1.26
C GLN A 106 -19.87 25.31 -0.82
N GLY A 107 -19.33 24.47 -1.68
CA GLY A 107 -19.12 23.07 -1.30
C GLY A 107 -19.02 22.14 -2.50
N ARG A 108 -18.98 20.86 -2.21
CA ARG A 108 -18.97 19.80 -3.21
C ARG A 108 -19.61 18.54 -2.64
N PHE A 109 -20.12 17.70 -3.52
CA PHE A 109 -20.55 16.35 -3.18
C PHE A 109 -20.18 15.39 -4.31
N GLY A 110 -20.08 14.14 -3.98
CA GLY A 110 -19.73 13.14 -4.97
C GLY A 110 -19.87 11.73 -4.43
N PHE A 111 -19.64 10.79 -5.32
CA PHE A 111 -19.55 9.37 -4.99
C PHE A 111 -18.49 8.69 -5.83
N THR A 112 -17.94 7.59 -5.30
CA THR A 112 -17.01 6.69 -5.99
C THR A 112 -17.45 5.26 -5.83
N VAL A 113 -17.19 4.45 -6.84
CA VAL A 113 -17.38 2.99 -6.82
C VAL A 113 -16.15 2.33 -7.40
N ASP A 114 -15.60 1.34 -6.72
CA ASP A 114 -14.53 0.49 -7.23
C ASP A 114 -14.84 -1.00 -7.03
N GLU A 115 -14.46 -1.80 -8.00
CA GLU A 115 -14.53 -3.26 -7.94
C GLU A 115 -13.20 -3.84 -8.42
N LEU A 116 -12.70 -4.83 -7.69
CA LEU A 116 -11.55 -5.64 -8.06
C LEU A 116 -11.93 -7.11 -7.93
N LYS A 117 -11.70 -7.88 -9.00
CA LYS A 117 -11.81 -9.33 -9.03
C LYS A 117 -10.47 -9.93 -9.42
N GLN A 118 -10.05 -10.95 -8.70
CA GLN A 118 -8.78 -11.62 -8.93
C GLN A 118 -8.94 -13.13 -8.77
N ASP A 119 -8.46 -13.86 -9.77
CA ASP A 119 -8.28 -15.30 -9.74
C ASP A 119 -6.78 -15.60 -9.77
N THR A 120 -6.28 -16.39 -8.83
CA THR A 120 -4.86 -16.71 -8.71
C THR A 120 -4.67 -18.20 -8.54
N ARG A 121 -3.77 -18.78 -9.33
CA ARG A 121 -3.19 -20.10 -9.12
C ARG A 121 -1.70 -19.94 -8.91
N TYR A 122 -1.18 -20.58 -7.90
CA TYR A 122 0.24 -20.45 -7.54
C TYR A 122 1.08 -21.52 -8.22
N PRO A 123 2.27 -21.17 -8.71
CA PRO A 123 3.19 -22.15 -9.27
C PRO A 123 3.74 -23.05 -8.18
N ALA A 124 4.07 -24.29 -8.53
CA ALA A 124 4.80 -25.17 -7.64
C ALA A 124 6.20 -24.59 -7.32
N PRO A 125 6.74 -24.79 -6.11
CA PRO A 125 8.11 -24.41 -5.76
C PRO A 125 9.14 -25.20 -6.58
N GLU A 126 10.31 -24.62 -6.85
CA GLU A 126 11.36 -25.28 -7.65
C GLU A 126 11.99 -26.52 -6.98
N ALA A 127 12.01 -26.59 -5.67
CA ALA A 127 12.56 -27.72 -4.92
C ALA A 127 11.68 -28.03 -3.70
N PRO A 128 10.62 -28.81 -3.87
CA PRO A 128 9.81 -29.22 -2.73
C PRO A 128 10.58 -30.25 -1.90
N TYR A 129 11.03 -29.85 -0.71
CA TYR A 129 11.60 -30.82 0.26
C TYR A 129 10.51 -31.76 0.81
N LEU A 130 9.27 -31.26 0.87
CA LEU A 130 8.07 -32.02 1.21
C LEU A 130 7.06 -31.78 0.10
N ALA A 131 6.87 -32.74 -0.78
CA ALA A 131 5.91 -32.67 -1.88
C ALA A 131 4.48 -32.35 -1.39
N MET A 132 4.13 -32.73 -0.15
CA MET A 132 2.83 -32.46 0.47
C MET A 132 2.61 -30.99 0.85
N LEU A 133 3.68 -30.16 0.91
CA LEU A 133 3.59 -28.71 1.18
C LEU A 133 3.71 -27.87 -0.08
N ALA A 134 3.96 -28.49 -1.22
CA ALA A 134 4.03 -27.78 -2.49
C ALA A 134 2.64 -27.28 -2.90
N ALA A 135 2.58 -26.05 -3.39
CA ALA A 135 1.39 -25.57 -4.10
C ALA A 135 1.07 -26.49 -5.27
N ARG A 136 -0.17 -26.87 -5.42
CA ARG A 136 -0.61 -27.73 -6.52
C ARG A 136 -1.23 -26.88 -7.63
N PRO A 137 -1.15 -27.31 -8.89
CA PRO A 137 -1.76 -26.59 -10.01
C PRO A 137 -3.26 -26.36 -9.84
N GLU A 138 -3.92 -27.21 -9.05
CA GLU A 138 -5.35 -27.14 -8.74
C GLU A 138 -5.70 -26.13 -7.66
N ASP A 139 -4.72 -25.69 -6.84
CA ASP A 139 -4.95 -24.70 -5.80
C ASP A 139 -5.38 -23.37 -6.42
N LEU A 140 -6.55 -22.90 -6.05
CA LEU A 140 -7.19 -21.72 -6.58
C LEU A 140 -7.55 -20.76 -5.46
N TYR A 141 -7.21 -19.50 -5.65
CA TYR A 141 -7.63 -18.41 -4.80
C TYR A 141 -8.39 -17.38 -5.61
N ARG A 142 -9.64 -17.11 -5.23
CA ARG A 142 -10.50 -16.06 -5.78
C ARG A 142 -10.69 -14.96 -4.77
N TYR A 143 -10.56 -13.75 -5.20
CA TYR A 143 -10.69 -12.58 -4.35
C TYR A 143 -11.51 -11.50 -5.06
N GLU A 144 -12.52 -10.97 -4.38
CA GLU A 144 -13.34 -9.88 -4.86
C GLU A 144 -13.45 -8.81 -3.78
N VAL A 145 -13.21 -7.55 -4.18
CA VAL A 145 -13.45 -6.38 -3.34
C VAL A 145 -14.32 -5.41 -4.09
N ARG A 146 -15.35 -4.92 -3.43
CA ARG A 146 -16.20 -3.80 -3.88
C ARG A 146 -16.16 -2.71 -2.84
N ARG A 147 -15.99 -1.48 -3.29
CA ARG A 147 -16.11 -0.28 -2.45
C ARG A 147 -17.10 0.67 -3.08
N ALA A 148 -17.82 1.38 -2.22
CA ALA A 148 -18.62 2.53 -2.60
C ALA A 148 -18.47 3.58 -1.52
N SER A 149 -18.27 4.84 -1.91
CA SER A 149 -18.31 5.97 -0.99
C SER A 149 -19.12 7.09 -1.55
N ALA A 150 -19.72 7.90 -0.66
CA ALA A 150 -20.40 9.13 -1.00
C ALA A 150 -20.02 10.18 0.04
N PHE A 151 -19.80 11.39 -0.41
CA PHE A 151 -19.41 12.49 0.47
C PHE A 151 -20.18 13.77 0.12
N VAL A 152 -20.30 14.63 1.13
CA VAL A 152 -20.74 16.00 1.00
C VAL A 152 -19.83 16.89 1.82
N GLN A 153 -19.41 18.02 1.24
CA GLN A 153 -18.62 19.06 1.90
C GLN A 153 -19.27 20.42 1.67
N ARG A 154 -19.28 21.26 2.69
CA ARG A 154 -19.79 22.62 2.64
C ARG A 154 -18.83 23.60 3.30
N TYR A 155 -18.60 24.71 2.64
CA TYR A 155 -17.75 25.80 3.14
C TYR A 155 -18.65 26.89 3.73
N VAL A 156 -18.39 27.28 5.00
CA VAL A 156 -19.12 28.30 5.72
C VAL A 156 -18.10 29.22 6.40
N GLY A 157 -17.82 30.36 5.78
CA GLY A 157 -16.73 31.23 6.24
C GLY A 157 -15.39 30.51 6.22
N SER A 158 -14.74 30.43 7.38
CA SER A 158 -13.46 29.72 7.56
C SER A 158 -13.63 28.24 7.90
N PHE A 159 -14.85 27.73 7.92
CA PHE A 159 -15.14 26.33 8.24
C PHE A 159 -15.43 25.51 6.99
N GLU A 160 -14.91 24.29 6.99
CA GLU A 160 -15.28 23.22 6.07
C GLU A 160 -15.99 22.12 6.88
N LEU A 161 -17.24 21.83 6.51
CA LEU A 161 -18.06 20.78 7.11
C LEU A 161 -18.13 19.63 6.13
N GLY A 162 -17.76 18.43 6.52
CA GLY A 162 -17.74 17.26 5.66
C GLY A 162 -18.42 16.07 6.32
N VAL A 163 -19.07 15.24 5.52
CA VAL A 163 -19.54 13.90 5.91
C VAL A 163 -19.24 12.94 4.78
N GLU A 164 -18.65 11.81 5.13
CA GLU A 164 -18.42 10.70 4.20
C GLU A 164 -19.12 9.44 4.73
N LEU A 165 -19.79 8.72 3.84
CA LEU A 165 -20.30 7.38 4.06
C LEU A 165 -19.58 6.44 3.11
N SER A 166 -18.97 5.38 3.63
CA SER A 166 -18.27 4.38 2.84
C SER A 166 -18.65 2.96 3.23
N GLN A 167 -18.66 2.08 2.22
CA GLN A 167 -18.87 0.64 2.39
C GLN A 167 -17.84 -0.12 1.59
N ARG A 168 -17.28 -1.18 2.18
CA ARG A 168 -16.40 -2.13 1.51
C ARG A 168 -16.92 -3.55 1.76
N GLU A 169 -17.05 -4.32 0.69
CA GLU A 169 -17.31 -5.75 0.76
C GLU A 169 -16.10 -6.50 0.21
N LYS A 170 -15.66 -7.52 0.93
CA LYS A 170 -14.62 -8.46 0.47
C LYS A 170 -15.22 -9.87 0.43
N ARG A 171 -14.90 -10.61 -0.59
CA ARG A 171 -15.15 -12.05 -0.68
C ARG A 171 -13.87 -12.75 -1.09
N ALA A 172 -13.54 -13.83 -0.41
CA ALA A 172 -12.44 -14.69 -0.80
C ALA A 172 -12.87 -16.14 -0.69
N ASP A 173 -12.53 -16.90 -1.73
CA ASP A 173 -12.77 -18.34 -1.81
C ASP A 173 -11.42 -19.00 -2.16
N ALA A 174 -10.98 -19.96 -1.36
CA ALA A 174 -9.75 -20.71 -1.55
C ALA A 174 -10.05 -22.21 -1.62
N LEU A 175 -9.51 -22.86 -2.65
CA LEU A 175 -9.54 -24.29 -2.84
C LEU A 175 -8.10 -24.82 -2.74
N TYR A 176 -7.88 -25.78 -1.87
CA TYR A 176 -6.60 -26.46 -1.68
C TYR A 176 -6.78 -27.94 -2.04
N ALA A 177 -6.07 -28.39 -3.07
CA ALA A 177 -6.08 -29.79 -3.47
C ALA A 177 -5.11 -30.60 -2.61
N GLY A 178 -5.58 -31.66 -1.96
CA GLY A 178 -4.79 -32.59 -1.14
C GLY A 178 -4.83 -34.01 -1.67
N GLU A 179 -3.89 -34.89 -1.30
CA GLU A 179 -3.92 -36.32 -1.64
C GLU A 179 -5.10 -37.03 -0.96
N GLU A 180 -5.48 -36.56 0.23
CA GLU A 180 -6.59 -37.12 1.02
C GLU A 180 -7.93 -36.41 0.78
N GLY A 181 -7.99 -35.49 -0.20
CA GLY A 181 -9.18 -34.70 -0.53
C GLY A 181 -8.89 -33.20 -0.63
N SER A 182 -9.90 -32.44 -1.06
CA SER A 182 -9.81 -30.97 -1.14
C SER A 182 -10.25 -30.31 0.15
N ALA A 183 -9.62 -29.20 0.50
CA ALA A 183 -10.05 -28.29 1.55
C ALA A 183 -10.54 -26.98 0.93
N GLU A 184 -11.72 -26.55 1.32
CA GLU A 184 -12.29 -25.29 0.89
C GLU A 184 -12.34 -24.32 2.08
N SER A 185 -12.01 -23.05 1.80
CA SER A 185 -12.13 -21.97 2.75
C SER A 185 -12.76 -20.78 2.06
N SER A 186 -13.77 -20.21 2.66
CA SER A 186 -14.43 -19.01 2.13
C SER A 186 -14.65 -17.98 3.21
N TYR A 187 -14.60 -16.71 2.87
CA TYR A 187 -15.12 -15.66 3.74
C TYR A 187 -15.77 -14.53 2.96
N ARG A 188 -16.70 -13.88 3.62
CA ARG A 188 -17.28 -12.61 3.18
C ARG A 188 -17.23 -11.64 4.35
N SER A 189 -16.63 -10.46 4.13
CA SER A 189 -16.65 -9.38 5.11
C SER A 189 -17.32 -8.14 4.53
N ARG A 190 -18.00 -7.39 5.40
CA ARG A 190 -18.59 -6.10 5.11
C ARG A 190 -18.14 -5.09 6.13
N TRP A 191 -17.62 -3.98 5.65
CA TRP A 191 -17.19 -2.85 6.44
C TRP A 191 -18.00 -1.61 6.02
N ARG A 192 -18.49 -0.85 6.98
CA ARG A 192 -19.22 0.40 6.78
C ARG A 192 -18.67 1.44 7.71
N GLN A 193 -18.55 2.66 7.22
CA GLN A 193 -18.07 3.79 8.03
C GLN A 193 -18.84 5.05 7.70
N LEU A 194 -19.17 5.81 8.74
CA LEU A 194 -19.67 7.17 8.69
C LEU A 194 -18.63 8.08 9.33
N SER A 195 -18.21 9.12 8.60
CA SER A 195 -17.08 9.99 8.97
C SER A 195 -17.44 11.46 8.87
N PRO A 196 -18.14 12.05 9.86
CA PRO A 196 -18.29 13.51 9.93
C PRO A 196 -16.95 14.19 10.31
N ARG A 197 -16.69 15.34 9.68
CA ARG A 197 -15.49 16.18 9.87
C ARG A 197 -15.87 17.65 9.92
N VAL A 198 -15.14 18.38 10.76
CA VAL A 198 -15.14 19.85 10.80
C VAL A 198 -13.71 20.32 10.70
N ARG A 199 -13.40 21.17 9.75
CA ARG A 199 -12.09 21.78 9.56
C ARG A 199 -12.22 23.29 9.61
N HIS A 200 -11.29 23.94 10.29
CA HIS A 200 -11.27 25.39 10.46
C HIS A 200 -9.90 25.93 10.05
N TYR A 201 -9.94 26.92 9.17
CA TYR A 201 -8.76 27.67 8.74
C TYR A 201 -8.75 29.01 9.45
N GLY A 202 -7.70 29.29 10.21
CA GLY A 202 -7.62 30.48 11.04
C GLY A 202 -6.23 31.08 11.16
N LYS A 203 -6.15 32.12 12.01
CA LYS A 203 -4.88 32.70 12.45
C LYS A 203 -4.99 33.00 13.94
N LEU A 204 -3.99 32.60 14.69
CA LEU A 204 -3.86 32.89 16.11
C LEU A 204 -2.53 33.65 16.35
N GLY A 205 -2.60 34.95 16.71
CA GLY A 205 -1.40 35.75 16.98
C GLY A 205 -0.39 35.79 15.82
N GLY A 206 -0.88 35.75 14.55
CA GLY A 206 -0.01 35.73 13.36
C GLY A 206 0.40 34.33 12.89
N VAL A 207 0.12 33.27 13.65
CA VAL A 207 0.34 31.87 13.27
C VAL A 207 -0.87 31.38 12.47
N GLY A 208 -0.65 30.86 11.27
CA GLY A 208 -1.70 30.17 10.50
C GLY A 208 -2.08 28.87 11.19
N THR A 209 -3.38 28.60 11.32
CA THR A 209 -3.91 27.37 11.96
C THR A 209 -4.82 26.63 10.98
N ASP A 210 -4.71 25.32 10.94
CA ASP A 210 -5.58 24.42 10.20
C ASP A 210 -5.96 23.27 11.13
N THR A 211 -7.16 23.41 11.74
CA THR A 211 -7.67 22.49 12.76
C THR A 211 -8.75 21.59 12.17
N GLU A 212 -8.60 20.30 12.28
CA GLU A 212 -9.63 19.32 11.90
C GLU A 212 -10.04 18.46 13.07
N VAL A 213 -11.34 18.36 13.32
CA VAL A 213 -11.95 17.45 14.28
C VAL A 213 -12.87 16.49 13.54
N GLY A 214 -12.79 15.21 13.86
CA GLY A 214 -13.56 14.20 13.20
C GLY A 214 -13.98 13.06 14.10
N LEU A 215 -15.04 12.37 13.67
CA LEU A 215 -15.54 11.15 14.30
C LEU A 215 -15.64 10.07 13.22
N ASP A 216 -15.14 8.86 13.50
CA ASP A 216 -15.38 7.67 12.69
C ASP A 216 -16.28 6.71 13.45
N LEU A 217 -17.39 6.33 12.83
CA LEU A 217 -18.29 5.29 13.32
C LEU A 217 -18.19 4.12 12.34
N THR A 218 -17.59 3.02 12.78
CA THR A 218 -17.29 1.87 11.93
C THR A 218 -18.05 0.64 12.41
N GLN A 219 -18.61 -0.10 11.48
CA GLN A 219 -19.18 -1.43 11.68
C GLN A 219 -18.53 -2.41 10.73
N TRP A 220 -18.00 -3.49 11.25
CA TRP A 220 -17.43 -4.57 10.48
C TRP A 220 -18.10 -5.90 10.84
N GLU A 221 -18.39 -6.71 9.83
CA GLU A 221 -18.96 -8.04 9.96
C GLU A 221 -18.23 -9.00 9.03
N ARG A 222 -17.88 -10.18 9.51
CA ARG A 222 -17.32 -11.27 8.71
C ARG A 222 -18.07 -12.55 8.97
N ARG A 223 -18.31 -13.28 7.88
CA ARG A 223 -18.77 -14.67 7.88
C ARG A 223 -17.71 -15.50 7.17
N SER A 224 -17.24 -16.55 7.80
CA SER A 224 -16.29 -17.49 7.25
C SER A 224 -16.83 -18.89 7.32
N GLY A 225 -16.58 -19.66 6.25
CA GLY A 225 -16.88 -21.08 6.15
C GLY A 225 -15.61 -21.86 5.85
N ARG A 226 -15.48 -23.04 6.39
CA ARG A 226 -14.40 -23.97 6.13
C ARG A 226 -14.95 -25.37 6.01
N ALA A 227 -14.63 -26.06 4.91
CA ALA A 227 -14.88 -27.46 4.72
C ALA A 227 -13.53 -28.16 4.51
N ALA A 228 -13.13 -29.06 5.40
CA ALA A 228 -11.91 -29.82 5.29
C ALA A 228 -12.08 -31.18 5.98
N LEU A 229 -11.77 -32.26 5.28
CA LEU A 229 -11.72 -33.63 5.84
C LEU A 229 -12.96 -34.01 6.66
N GLY A 230 -14.16 -33.66 6.17
CA GLY A 230 -15.43 -33.99 6.82
C GLY A 230 -15.76 -33.17 8.07
N ARG A 231 -15.07 -32.04 8.29
CA ARG A 231 -15.38 -31.06 9.34
C ARG A 231 -15.77 -29.74 8.73
N ASP A 232 -17.05 -29.42 8.83
CA ASP A 232 -17.56 -28.10 8.42
C ASP A 232 -17.55 -27.17 9.64
N GLY A 233 -17.02 -25.98 9.45
CA GLY A 233 -16.99 -24.92 10.45
C GLY A 233 -17.48 -23.61 9.87
N ASN A 234 -18.46 -22.98 10.51
CA ASN A 234 -18.92 -21.64 10.18
C ASN A 234 -18.66 -20.72 11.37
N ALA A 235 -18.10 -19.56 11.11
CA ALA A 235 -17.90 -18.54 12.13
C ALA A 235 -18.45 -17.20 11.64
N GLN A 236 -19.08 -16.45 12.55
CA GLN A 236 -19.52 -15.09 12.32
C GLN A 236 -18.86 -14.19 13.36
N ARG A 237 -18.34 -13.04 12.93
CA ARG A 237 -17.72 -12.04 13.79
C ARG A 237 -18.26 -10.68 13.48
N ARG A 238 -18.39 -9.86 14.51
CA ARG A 238 -18.77 -8.45 14.41
C ARG A 238 -17.82 -7.60 15.22
N GLN A 239 -17.59 -6.40 14.71
CA GLN A 239 -16.82 -5.37 15.38
C GLN A 239 -17.48 -4.03 15.15
N ASN A 240 -17.68 -3.29 16.23
CA ASN A 240 -18.11 -1.89 16.16
C ASN A 240 -16.99 -1.03 16.71
N ALA A 241 -16.65 0.04 16.02
CA ALA A 241 -15.62 0.95 16.48
C ALA A 241 -16.11 2.40 16.37
N ARG A 242 -15.65 3.22 17.29
CA ARG A 242 -15.84 4.67 17.29
C ARG A 242 -14.51 5.34 17.60
N ALA A 243 -14.09 6.25 16.73
CA ALA A 243 -12.85 6.97 16.90
C ALA A 243 -13.06 8.47 16.83
N LEU A 244 -12.44 9.19 17.78
CA LEU A 244 -12.32 10.63 17.74
C LEU A 244 -10.95 10.99 17.17
N LEU A 245 -10.92 11.98 16.26
CA LEU A 245 -9.72 12.47 15.61
C LEU A 245 -9.59 13.96 15.84
N LEU A 246 -8.35 14.40 16.07
CA LEU A 246 -7.93 15.79 16.07
C LEU A 246 -6.66 15.91 15.24
N ARG A 247 -6.64 16.87 14.33
CA ARG A 247 -5.45 17.26 13.59
C ARG A 247 -5.29 18.77 13.67
N GLU A 248 -4.07 19.21 13.91
CA GLU A 248 -3.71 20.63 13.97
C GLU A 248 -2.43 20.86 13.18
N GLU A 249 -2.46 21.83 12.26
CA GLU A 249 -1.28 22.32 11.58
C GLU A 249 -1.06 23.79 11.94
N LEU A 250 0.11 24.11 12.50
CA LEU A 250 0.54 25.44 12.86
C LEU A 250 1.63 25.90 11.88
N ALA A 251 1.36 26.96 11.14
CA ALA A 251 2.29 27.57 10.20
C ALA A 251 2.76 28.91 10.73
N PHE A 252 4.02 28.97 11.15
CA PHE A 252 4.63 30.18 11.68
C PHE A 252 5.26 31.01 10.55
N GLY A 253 5.21 32.32 10.68
CA GLY A 253 5.89 33.23 9.78
C GLY A 253 7.40 33.28 10.05
N GLY A 254 8.11 34.07 9.24
CA GLY A 254 9.54 34.32 9.40
C GLY A 254 10.42 33.59 8.38
N VAL A 255 11.73 33.82 8.46
CA VAL A 255 12.71 33.36 7.47
C VAL A 255 12.81 31.84 7.40
N VAL A 256 12.68 31.17 8.53
CA VAL A 256 12.76 29.70 8.64
C VAL A 256 11.40 29.02 8.60
N ALA A 257 10.30 29.79 8.51
CA ALA A 257 8.92 29.34 8.34
C ALA A 257 8.61 28.01 9.07
N PRO A 258 8.69 27.96 10.43
CA PRO A 258 8.43 26.73 11.17
C PRO A 258 7.01 26.21 10.91
N ARG A 259 6.87 24.90 10.81
CA ARG A 259 5.57 24.23 10.77
C ARG A 259 5.52 23.13 11.82
N LEU A 260 4.41 23.02 12.51
CA LEU A 260 4.14 21.95 13.46
C LEU A 260 2.84 21.27 13.08
N LEU A 261 2.91 19.96 12.88
CA LEU A 261 1.75 19.10 12.66
C LEU A 261 1.54 18.22 13.90
N LEU A 262 0.31 18.18 14.38
CA LEU A 262 -0.12 17.34 15.50
C LEU A 262 -1.32 16.50 15.04
N GLY A 263 -1.29 15.20 15.28
CA GLY A 263 -2.39 14.29 15.04
C GLY A 263 -2.69 13.47 16.29
N LEU A 264 -3.97 13.31 16.63
CA LEU A 264 -4.44 12.47 17.73
C LEU A 264 -5.63 11.64 17.24
N ARG A 265 -5.65 10.36 17.62
CA ARG A 265 -6.79 9.46 17.41
C ARG A 265 -6.99 8.60 18.66
N HIS A 266 -8.21 8.62 19.17
CA HIS A 266 -8.66 7.71 20.21
C HIS A 266 -9.77 6.84 19.66
N GLU A 267 -9.60 5.52 19.67
CA GLU A 267 -10.55 4.57 19.14
C GLU A 267 -10.96 3.55 20.20
N GLN A 268 -12.25 3.35 20.32
CA GLN A 268 -12.86 2.32 21.15
C GLN A 268 -13.47 1.25 20.22
N ILE A 269 -13.07 0.01 20.43
CA ILE A 269 -13.42 -1.11 19.60
C ILE A 269 -14.14 -2.15 20.46
N GLN A 270 -15.31 -2.53 20.03
CA GLN A 270 -16.07 -3.61 20.63
C GLN A 270 -15.96 -4.84 19.72
N LEU A 271 -15.35 -5.88 20.23
CA LEU A 271 -15.30 -7.18 19.61
C LEU A 271 -16.45 -8.03 20.18
N ASP A 272 -17.28 -8.55 19.30
CA ASP A 272 -18.34 -9.49 19.65
C ASP A 272 -18.06 -10.83 18.95
N PRO A 273 -17.23 -11.71 19.52
CA PRO A 273 -16.95 -13.02 18.95
C PRO A 273 -18.12 -13.95 19.23
N ALA A 274 -18.85 -14.35 18.19
CA ALA A 274 -19.98 -15.27 18.28
C ALA A 274 -19.62 -16.66 18.86
N ASP A 275 -18.33 -16.99 18.97
CA ASP A 275 -17.84 -18.30 19.42
C ASP A 275 -17.14 -18.26 20.79
N MET A 276 -17.16 -17.11 21.49
CA MET A 276 -16.64 -17.04 22.87
C MET A 276 -17.77 -17.18 23.89
N PRO A 277 -17.48 -17.82 25.06
CA PRO A 277 -18.46 -17.89 26.14
C PRO A 277 -18.92 -16.48 26.57
N ALA A 278 -20.16 -16.39 26.99
CA ALA A 278 -20.98 -15.19 27.14
C ALA A 278 -20.51 -14.10 28.15
N ASP A 279 -19.25 -13.98 28.43
CA ASP A 279 -18.71 -13.08 29.47
C ASP A 279 -18.54 -11.62 29.02
N GLY A 280 -19.28 -11.18 28.02
CA GLY A 280 -19.35 -9.78 27.61
C GLY A 280 -18.30 -9.39 26.58
N GLY A 281 -18.73 -8.66 25.56
CA GLY A 281 -17.87 -8.16 24.51
C GLY A 281 -16.64 -7.43 25.06
N ASN A 282 -15.46 -7.81 24.60
CA ASN A 282 -14.23 -7.15 24.97
C ASN A 282 -14.16 -5.78 24.30
N TRP A 283 -14.04 -4.74 25.11
CA TRP A 283 -13.71 -3.40 24.63
C TRP A 283 -12.19 -3.23 24.61
N GLU A 284 -11.67 -2.87 23.45
CA GLU A 284 -10.27 -2.51 23.28
C GLU A 284 -10.16 -1.00 22.99
N ASN A 285 -9.27 -0.31 23.70
CA ASN A 285 -8.98 1.10 23.47
C ASN A 285 -7.64 1.22 22.76
N GLN A 286 -7.65 1.90 21.62
CA GLN A 286 -6.44 2.17 20.86
C GLN A 286 -6.20 3.68 20.74
N ASN A 287 -4.93 4.07 20.85
CA ASN A 287 -4.51 5.46 20.72
C ASN A 287 -3.42 5.56 19.65
N ALA A 288 -3.60 6.48 18.73
CA ALA A 288 -2.57 6.88 17.80
C ALA A 288 -2.29 8.37 17.95
N TRP A 289 -1.06 8.76 17.70
CA TRP A 289 -0.66 10.16 17.66
C TRP A 289 0.53 10.33 16.72
N ASP A 290 0.65 11.51 16.17
CA ASP A 290 1.82 11.94 15.43
C ASP A 290 2.14 13.41 15.74
N VAL A 291 3.43 13.70 15.78
CA VAL A 291 3.99 15.04 15.93
C VAL A 291 5.09 15.18 14.91
N GLN A 292 5.02 16.21 14.09
CA GLN A 292 6.06 16.53 13.12
C GLN A 292 6.37 18.02 13.16
N GLY A 293 7.61 18.36 13.40
CA GLY A 293 8.14 19.71 13.26
C GLY A 293 9.00 19.83 12.02
N SER A 294 8.88 20.93 11.27
CA SER A 294 9.74 21.20 10.11
C SER A 294 10.19 22.67 10.07
N LEU A 295 11.37 22.89 9.54
CA LEU A 295 12.01 24.19 9.39
C LEU A 295 12.57 24.36 7.98
N GLN A 296 12.31 25.49 7.34
CA GLN A 296 12.91 25.87 6.09
C GLN A 296 14.18 26.69 6.38
N LEU A 297 15.35 26.03 6.47
CA LEU A 297 16.61 26.69 6.84
C LEU A 297 17.13 27.62 5.73
N ARG A 298 16.87 27.25 4.47
CA ARG A 298 17.14 28.03 3.25
C ARG A 298 16.06 27.72 2.22
N PRO A 299 15.87 28.52 1.17
CA PRO A 299 14.89 28.23 0.12
C PRO A 299 15.00 26.81 -0.46
N GLN A 300 16.22 26.23 -0.46
CA GLN A 300 16.49 24.90 -0.98
C GLN A 300 16.64 23.81 0.09
N LEU A 301 16.69 24.18 1.39
CA LEU A 301 17.02 23.24 2.47
C LEU A 301 15.95 23.26 3.55
N SER A 302 15.26 22.15 3.71
CA SER A 302 14.35 21.90 4.83
C SER A 302 14.85 20.77 5.71
N VAL A 303 14.50 20.83 6.98
CA VAL A 303 14.73 19.75 7.95
C VAL A 303 13.45 19.48 8.70
N TYR A 304 13.27 18.23 9.15
CA TYR A 304 12.12 17.85 9.96
C TYR A 304 12.49 16.79 10.99
N ALA A 305 11.68 16.76 12.04
CA ALA A 305 11.66 15.69 13.02
C ALA A 305 10.22 15.20 13.19
N LYS A 306 10.04 13.88 13.27
CA LYS A 306 8.75 13.24 13.45
C LYS A 306 8.84 12.20 14.55
N ALA A 307 7.78 12.12 15.35
CA ALA A 307 7.52 11.00 16.24
C ALA A 307 6.06 10.60 16.09
N ALA A 308 5.79 9.29 16.06
CA ALA A 308 4.44 8.78 15.87
C ALA A 308 4.23 7.46 16.59
N ARG A 309 2.98 7.25 17.01
CA ARG A 309 2.44 5.95 17.43
C ARG A 309 1.22 5.64 16.57
N SER A 310 1.21 4.48 15.95
CA SER A 310 0.07 3.96 15.19
C SER A 310 -0.27 2.55 15.63
N TYR A 311 -1.47 2.11 15.34
CA TYR A 311 -1.91 0.74 15.59
C TYR A 311 -2.55 0.15 14.34
N HIS A 312 -2.58 -1.17 14.28
CA HIS A 312 -3.29 -1.93 13.27
C HIS A 312 -4.03 -3.08 13.93
N ILE A 313 -5.32 -3.18 13.65
CA ILE A 313 -6.16 -4.27 14.11
C ILE A 313 -6.46 -5.14 12.92
N ASP A 314 -6.39 -6.45 13.12
CA ASP A 314 -6.70 -7.39 12.05
C ASP A 314 -8.18 -7.28 11.65
N ASP A 315 -8.42 -6.82 10.42
CA ASP A 315 -9.75 -6.72 9.82
C ASP A 315 -10.14 -8.01 9.06
N ASP A 316 -9.24 -8.98 8.98
CA ASP A 316 -9.51 -10.29 8.41
C ASP A 316 -10.04 -11.30 9.43
N GLY A 317 -10.11 -10.91 10.72
CA GLY A 317 -10.75 -11.69 11.78
C GLY A 317 -10.06 -13.01 12.07
N TYR A 318 -8.74 -13.07 11.90
CA TYR A 318 -7.96 -14.23 12.30
C TYR A 318 -7.95 -14.38 13.82
N THR A 319 -7.95 -15.61 14.27
CA THR A 319 -7.68 -15.96 15.67
C THR A 319 -6.35 -16.69 15.74
N SER A 320 -5.67 -16.52 16.87
CA SER A 320 -4.51 -17.35 17.21
C SER A 320 -4.90 -18.84 17.29
N ALA A 321 -3.91 -19.72 17.33
CA ALA A 321 -4.09 -21.17 17.47
C ALA A 321 -5.00 -21.59 18.65
N GLY A 322 -5.22 -20.71 19.62
CA GLY A 322 -6.11 -20.94 20.77
C GLY A 322 -7.50 -20.32 20.64
N TYR A 323 -7.93 -19.93 19.45
CA TYR A 323 -9.19 -19.22 19.19
C TYR A 323 -9.33 -17.89 19.94
N ARG A 324 -8.22 -17.32 20.40
CA ARG A 324 -8.21 -15.99 21.02
C ARG A 324 -8.10 -14.90 19.95
N PRO A 325 -8.76 -13.76 20.11
CA PRO A 325 -8.55 -12.61 19.24
C PRO A 325 -7.06 -12.20 19.21
N LEU A 326 -6.59 -11.76 18.05
CA LEU A 326 -5.25 -11.20 17.94
C LEU A 326 -5.22 -9.84 18.66
N THR A 327 -4.13 -9.60 19.39
CA THR A 327 -3.86 -8.28 19.95
C THR A 327 -3.52 -7.30 18.84
N GLY A 328 -4.03 -6.08 18.91
CA GLY A 328 -3.70 -5.04 17.94
C GLY A 328 -2.19 -4.82 17.85
N GLN A 329 -1.67 -4.78 16.63
CA GLN A 329 -0.26 -4.44 16.38
C GLN A 329 -0.05 -2.96 16.68
N GLU A 330 0.98 -2.64 17.45
CA GLU A 330 1.40 -1.27 17.72
C GLU A 330 2.72 -0.96 17.01
N ARG A 331 2.83 0.24 16.45
CA ARG A 331 4.06 0.76 15.86
C ARG A 331 4.39 2.11 16.48
N ARG A 332 5.63 2.26 16.96
CA ARG A 332 6.22 3.53 17.36
C ARG A 332 7.35 3.86 16.40
N GLU A 333 7.38 5.09 15.93
CA GLU A 333 8.34 5.56 14.95
C GLU A 333 8.91 6.91 15.39
N THR A 334 10.22 7.06 15.23
CA THR A 334 10.91 8.35 15.30
C THR A 334 11.73 8.53 14.03
N GLU A 335 11.70 9.73 13.45
CA GLU A 335 12.39 10.03 12.21
C GLU A 335 12.97 11.45 12.24
N LEU A 336 14.19 11.59 11.74
CA LEU A 336 14.83 12.87 11.46
C LEU A 336 15.19 12.90 9.98
N GLY A 337 14.89 14.00 9.31
CA GLY A 337 15.18 14.11 7.89
C GLY A 337 15.60 15.51 7.47
N ALA A 338 16.30 15.54 6.35
CA ALA A 338 16.65 16.76 5.64
C ALA A 338 16.41 16.58 4.15
N THR A 339 15.89 17.62 3.50
CA THR A 339 15.65 17.64 2.07
C THR A 339 16.30 18.89 1.50
N TYR A 340 17.12 18.69 0.48
CA TYR A 340 17.69 19.74 -0.33
C TYR A 340 17.15 19.65 -1.76
N GLY A 341 16.82 20.78 -2.38
CA GLY A 341 16.38 20.78 -3.77
C GLY A 341 16.57 22.14 -4.44
N ASP A 342 17.13 22.12 -5.66
CA ASP A 342 17.19 23.22 -6.59
C ASP A 342 16.73 22.76 -7.99
N ALA A 343 16.86 23.60 -9.01
CA ALA A 343 16.42 23.29 -10.38
C ALA A 343 17.23 22.15 -11.05
N VAL A 344 18.40 21.80 -10.53
CA VAL A 344 19.34 20.84 -11.14
C VAL A 344 19.45 19.57 -10.32
N ARG A 345 19.34 19.68 -9.00
CA ARG A 345 19.60 18.58 -8.09
C ARG A 345 18.68 18.61 -6.89
N SER A 346 18.32 17.41 -6.41
CA SER A 346 17.65 17.23 -5.14
C SER A 346 18.28 16.07 -4.38
N ALA A 347 18.23 16.14 -3.06
CA ALA A 347 18.68 15.06 -2.19
C ALA A 347 17.81 15.05 -0.94
N SER A 348 17.50 13.86 -0.44
CA SER A 348 16.89 13.68 0.86
C SER A 348 17.68 12.65 1.65
N VAL A 349 17.78 12.87 2.96
CA VAL A 349 18.31 11.91 3.91
C VAL A 349 17.35 11.83 5.08
N ARG A 350 17.06 10.59 5.50
CA ARG A 350 16.30 10.34 6.72
C ARG A 350 16.93 9.23 7.54
N VAL A 351 16.95 9.42 8.83
CA VAL A 351 17.32 8.42 9.84
C VAL A 351 16.07 8.10 10.62
N PHE A 352 15.79 6.83 10.81
CA PHE A 352 14.56 6.39 11.47
C PHE A 352 14.82 5.25 12.45
N SER A 353 13.98 5.20 13.47
CA SER A 353 13.88 4.08 14.39
C SER A 353 12.40 3.72 14.52
N GLU A 354 12.10 2.44 14.35
CA GLU A 354 10.76 1.89 14.39
C GLU A 354 10.73 0.70 15.33
N ARG A 355 9.75 0.67 16.24
CA ARG A 355 9.47 -0.47 17.12
C ARG A 355 8.06 -0.96 16.83
N LEU A 356 7.93 -2.26 16.55
CA LEU A 356 6.64 -2.94 16.40
C LEU A 356 6.44 -3.88 17.56
N SER A 357 5.25 -3.85 18.15
CA SER A 357 4.80 -4.81 19.14
C SER A 357 3.57 -5.54 18.62
N ASN A 358 3.43 -6.81 18.99
CA ASN A 358 2.32 -7.66 18.56
C ASN A 358 2.15 -7.72 17.04
N GLN A 359 3.25 -7.78 16.29
CA GLN A 359 3.18 -7.86 14.83
C GLN A 359 2.36 -9.06 14.40
N ILE A 360 1.28 -8.81 13.63
CA ILE A 360 0.40 -9.86 13.13
C ILE A 360 1.06 -10.52 11.91
N VAL A 361 1.32 -11.81 12.01
CA VAL A 361 1.93 -12.60 10.93
C VAL A 361 1.26 -13.95 10.79
N PHE A 362 1.35 -14.51 9.59
CA PHE A 362 1.00 -15.88 9.32
C PHE A 362 2.23 -16.78 9.49
N ASP A 363 2.18 -17.71 10.45
CA ASP A 363 3.25 -18.67 10.71
C ASP A 363 2.86 -20.05 10.19
N GLN A 364 3.58 -20.52 9.20
CA GLN A 364 3.40 -21.84 8.61
C GLN A 364 3.94 -22.99 9.48
N SER A 365 4.84 -22.70 10.41
CA SER A 365 5.43 -23.72 11.28
C SER A 365 4.46 -24.22 12.35
N LEU A 366 3.42 -23.44 12.63
CA LEU A 366 2.41 -23.77 13.63
C LEU A 366 1.29 -24.64 13.04
N GLY A 367 1.53 -25.97 13.01
CA GLY A 367 0.55 -26.96 12.56
C GLY A 367 0.44 -27.12 11.04
N GLN A 368 -0.33 -28.12 10.58
CA GLN A 368 -0.44 -28.48 9.15
C GLN A 368 -1.03 -27.36 8.27
N LEU A 369 -1.76 -26.42 8.87
CA LEU A 369 -2.48 -25.36 8.16
C LEU A 369 -1.91 -23.96 8.41
N GLY A 370 -0.83 -23.83 9.21
CA GLY A 370 -0.34 -22.55 9.70
C GLY A 370 -1.36 -21.77 10.52
N PHE A 371 -0.91 -20.82 11.29
CA PHE A 371 -1.78 -19.93 12.07
C PHE A 371 -1.33 -18.49 11.95
N VAL A 372 -2.27 -17.57 12.07
CA VAL A 372 -1.96 -16.17 12.28
C VAL A 372 -1.74 -15.96 13.76
N GLY A 373 -0.67 -15.28 14.11
CA GLY A 373 -0.30 -14.99 15.49
C GLY A 373 0.33 -13.62 15.64
N ASN A 374 0.47 -13.18 16.88
CA ASN A 374 1.26 -12.01 17.20
C ASN A 374 2.71 -12.45 17.42
N LEU A 375 3.65 -11.83 16.72
CA LEU A 375 5.09 -12.01 16.96
C LEU A 375 5.57 -11.17 18.12
N GLU A 376 6.72 -11.59 18.65
CA GLU A 376 7.52 -10.85 19.61
C GLU A 376 7.85 -9.43 19.10
N PRO A 377 8.08 -8.47 20.01
CA PRO A 377 8.45 -7.13 19.62
C PRO A 377 9.68 -7.09 18.71
N SER A 378 9.65 -6.20 17.75
CA SER A 378 10.75 -6.03 16.79
C SER A 378 11.16 -4.57 16.67
N ARG A 379 12.44 -4.35 16.37
CA ARG A 379 13.03 -3.04 16.17
C ARG A 379 13.69 -2.95 14.80
N ARG A 380 13.53 -1.80 14.15
CA ARG A 380 14.12 -1.47 12.86
C ARG A 380 14.73 -0.08 12.93
N ASP A 381 16.06 -0.02 12.84
CA ASP A 381 16.81 1.23 12.76
C ASP A 381 17.40 1.36 11.36
N GLY A 382 17.38 2.55 10.79
CA GLY A 382 17.86 2.68 9.44
C GLY A 382 18.16 4.09 8.99
N ILE A 383 18.80 4.14 7.83
CA ILE A 383 19.04 5.35 7.06
C ILE A 383 18.57 5.14 5.62
N ALA A 384 17.93 6.14 5.06
CA ALA A 384 17.59 6.18 3.65
C ALA A 384 18.11 7.49 3.04
N VAL A 385 18.73 7.37 1.89
CA VAL A 385 19.25 8.49 1.09
C VAL A 385 18.68 8.37 -0.31
N GLU A 386 18.12 9.46 -0.82
CA GLU A 386 17.65 9.60 -2.19
C GLU A 386 18.30 10.82 -2.80
N ALA A 387 18.70 10.73 -4.05
CA ALA A 387 19.28 11.86 -4.78
C ALA A 387 18.86 11.82 -6.24
N SER A 388 18.68 13.01 -6.80
CA SER A 388 18.40 13.22 -8.22
C SER A 388 19.27 14.35 -8.72
N VAL A 389 19.86 14.16 -9.91
CA VAL A 389 20.69 15.20 -10.55
C VAL A 389 20.43 15.23 -12.05
N ALA A 390 20.17 16.42 -12.60
CA ALA A 390 20.18 16.65 -14.03
C ALA A 390 21.64 16.71 -14.49
N LEU A 391 22.09 15.67 -15.22
CA LEU A 391 23.46 15.59 -15.77
C LEU A 391 23.65 16.51 -16.98
N ALA A 392 22.57 16.67 -17.75
CA ALA A 392 22.46 17.54 -18.89
C ALA A 392 20.99 17.94 -19.08
N ARG A 393 20.69 18.78 -20.08
CA ARG A 393 19.34 19.25 -20.37
C ARG A 393 18.33 18.10 -20.49
N ASP A 394 18.75 16.98 -21.10
CA ASP A 394 17.88 15.86 -21.44
C ASP A 394 18.19 14.59 -20.63
N TRP A 395 19.11 14.68 -19.66
CA TRP A 395 19.55 13.54 -18.86
C TRP A 395 19.42 13.78 -17.37
N ARG A 396 18.82 12.86 -16.67
CA ARG A 396 18.68 12.85 -15.20
C ARG A 396 19.12 11.50 -14.62
N LEU A 397 19.86 11.55 -13.55
CA LEU A 397 20.27 10.39 -12.77
C LEU A 397 19.59 10.44 -11.40
N ASP A 398 18.86 9.39 -11.07
CA ASP A 398 18.26 9.18 -9.75
C ASP A 398 18.96 8.02 -9.06
N GLY A 399 19.20 8.17 -7.77
CA GLY A 399 19.80 7.14 -6.94
C GLY A 399 19.13 7.05 -5.58
N GLN A 400 19.00 5.85 -5.04
CA GLN A 400 18.57 5.63 -3.67
C GLN A 400 19.34 4.52 -3.00
N VAL A 401 19.60 4.69 -1.71
CA VAL A 401 20.20 3.68 -0.85
C VAL A 401 19.42 3.66 0.46
N ARG A 402 18.99 2.47 0.87
CA ARG A 402 18.38 2.23 2.17
C ARG A 402 19.18 1.16 2.90
N GLN A 403 19.59 1.47 4.11
CA GLN A 403 20.20 0.53 5.03
C GLN A 403 19.30 0.39 6.25
N VAL A 404 18.96 -0.86 6.62
CA VAL A 404 18.08 -1.18 7.74
C VAL A 404 18.71 -2.27 8.56
N HIS A 405 18.71 -2.09 9.85
CA HIS A 405 19.01 -3.12 10.83
C HIS A 405 17.68 -3.48 11.52
N ALA A 406 17.14 -4.65 11.18
CA ALA A 406 15.86 -5.13 11.67
C ALA A 406 16.06 -6.40 12.48
N ARG A 407 15.60 -6.44 13.74
CA ARG A 407 15.79 -7.54 14.68
C ARG A 407 14.61 -7.69 15.63
N TYR A 408 14.45 -8.87 16.20
CA TYR A 408 13.55 -9.09 17.32
C TYR A 408 14.17 -8.49 18.60
N ASP A 409 13.30 -7.93 19.46
CA ASP A 409 13.69 -7.19 20.67
C ASP A 409 13.49 -8.05 21.96
N GLU A 410 13.36 -9.37 21.77
CA GLU A 410 13.04 -10.34 22.84
C GLU A 410 14.23 -10.61 23.76
N TYR A 411 15.46 -10.45 23.28
CA TYR A 411 16.67 -10.80 24.02
C TYR A 411 17.37 -9.54 24.52
N ALA A 412 17.89 -9.60 25.75
CA ALA A 412 18.66 -8.51 26.37
C ALA A 412 19.92 -8.10 25.56
N TYR A 413 20.33 -8.95 24.63
CA TYR A 413 21.41 -8.74 23.68
C TYR A 413 20.87 -8.96 22.27
N ASP A 414 21.40 -8.25 21.28
CA ASP A 414 21.05 -8.30 19.85
C ASP A 414 20.25 -9.54 19.42
N GLY A 415 18.92 -9.42 19.41
CA GLY A 415 18.04 -10.49 18.99
C GLY A 415 18.24 -10.89 17.53
N PRO A 416 17.65 -12.02 17.10
CA PRO A 416 17.79 -12.52 15.73
C PRO A 416 17.35 -11.49 14.68
N ASP A 417 18.00 -11.49 13.52
CA ASP A 417 17.61 -10.68 12.37
C ASP A 417 16.20 -11.07 11.90
N ILE A 418 15.38 -10.10 11.57
CA ILE A 418 14.04 -10.35 11.02
C ILE A 418 14.18 -10.96 9.62
N ALA A 419 13.47 -12.05 9.40
CA ALA A 419 13.42 -12.75 8.12
C ALA A 419 12.86 -11.85 6.99
N LEU A 420 13.32 -12.09 5.76
CA LEU A 420 12.91 -11.40 4.52
C LEU A 420 13.10 -9.87 4.52
N VAL A 421 13.92 -9.32 5.43
CA VAL A 421 14.28 -7.90 5.45
C VAL A 421 15.72 -7.74 4.94
N PRO A 422 15.94 -7.20 3.74
CA PRO A 422 17.28 -6.94 3.24
C PRO A 422 17.95 -5.82 4.05
N LYS A 423 19.17 -6.08 4.57
CA LYS A 423 19.93 -5.07 5.32
C LYS A 423 20.32 -3.86 4.46
N THR A 424 20.45 -4.05 3.14
CA THR A 424 20.76 -2.98 2.21
C THR A 424 20.01 -3.18 0.90
N LEU A 425 19.37 -2.12 0.44
CA LEU A 425 18.77 -2.00 -0.87
C LEU A 425 19.36 -0.74 -1.52
N ALA A 426 19.81 -0.85 -2.77
CA ALA A 426 20.31 0.27 -3.55
C ALA A 426 19.72 0.23 -4.96
N SER A 427 19.42 1.38 -5.53
CA SER A 427 19.08 1.48 -6.94
C SER A 427 19.62 2.76 -7.56
N VAL A 428 19.91 2.69 -8.84
CA VAL A 428 20.31 3.82 -9.69
C VAL A 428 19.53 3.73 -10.98
N ARG A 429 18.98 4.86 -11.44
CA ARG A 429 18.24 4.95 -12.69
C ARG A 429 18.62 6.18 -13.48
N LEU A 430 18.99 5.96 -14.73
CA LEU A 430 19.30 7.02 -15.70
C LEU A 430 18.09 7.24 -16.60
N TYR A 431 17.64 8.48 -16.70
CA TYR A 431 16.54 8.92 -17.56
C TYR A 431 17.07 9.77 -18.71
N TRP A 432 16.47 9.59 -19.85
CA TRP A 432 16.71 10.40 -21.03
C TRP A 432 15.39 10.94 -21.58
N ALA A 433 15.30 12.25 -21.79
CA ALA A 433 14.19 12.92 -22.44
C ALA A 433 14.63 13.33 -23.85
N GLY A 434 14.32 12.52 -24.84
CA GLY A 434 14.73 12.73 -26.21
C GLY A 434 13.80 13.67 -26.99
N PRO A 435 14.18 14.00 -28.25
CA PRO A 435 13.39 14.87 -29.09
C PRO A 435 12.09 14.21 -29.54
N ARG A 436 11.11 15.04 -29.93
CA ARG A 436 9.83 14.62 -30.54
C ARG A 436 9.07 13.59 -29.69
N GLY A 437 9.06 13.74 -28.35
CA GLY A 437 8.33 12.87 -27.44
C GLY A 437 8.94 11.48 -27.24
N ALA A 438 10.22 11.29 -27.54
CA ALA A 438 10.97 10.10 -27.15
C ALA A 438 11.43 10.23 -25.68
N SER A 439 11.42 9.15 -24.94
CA SER A 439 12.06 9.05 -23.63
C SER A 439 12.56 7.64 -23.38
N ALA A 440 13.58 7.49 -22.58
CA ALA A 440 14.09 6.20 -22.14
C ALA A 440 14.55 6.26 -20.70
N ASP A 441 14.53 5.11 -20.05
CA ASP A 441 15.18 4.96 -18.76
C ASP A 441 15.84 3.57 -18.65
N LEU A 442 16.93 3.52 -17.89
CA LEU A 442 17.65 2.30 -17.55
C LEU A 442 17.99 2.31 -16.07
N GLY A 443 17.60 1.28 -15.36
CA GLY A 443 17.81 1.18 -13.92
C GLY A 443 18.50 -0.11 -13.52
N VAL A 444 19.24 -0.03 -12.43
CA VAL A 444 19.82 -1.18 -11.72
C VAL A 444 19.33 -1.13 -10.29
N GLN A 445 18.82 -2.27 -9.81
CA GLN A 445 18.45 -2.47 -8.42
C GLN A 445 19.31 -3.59 -7.83
N TRP A 446 19.82 -3.39 -6.63
CA TRP A 446 20.60 -4.37 -5.91
C TRP A 446 20.04 -4.57 -4.50
N LEU A 447 19.92 -5.84 -4.10
CA LEU A 447 19.55 -6.27 -2.75
C LEU A 447 20.67 -7.11 -2.15
N ARG A 448 20.99 -6.83 -0.89
CA ARG A 448 21.89 -7.68 -0.09
C ARG A 448 21.18 -8.98 0.27
N ALA A 449 21.97 -10.04 0.52
CA ALA A 449 21.47 -11.31 1.05
C ALA A 449 20.56 -11.10 2.29
N LEU A 450 19.51 -11.91 2.40
CA LEU A 450 18.52 -11.82 3.46
C LEU A 450 18.17 -13.21 4.02
N ARG A 451 17.62 -13.24 5.23
CA ARG A 451 17.16 -14.46 5.88
C ARG A 451 15.94 -15.04 5.21
N TYR A 452 15.78 -16.35 5.27
CA TYR A 452 14.58 -17.05 4.78
C TYR A 452 13.35 -16.71 5.60
N GLY A 453 12.13 -16.94 5.04
CA GLY A 453 10.86 -16.57 5.60
C GLY A 453 10.64 -16.95 7.07
N PRO A 454 10.43 -18.20 7.46
CA PRO A 454 10.17 -18.57 8.86
C PRO A 454 11.46 -18.83 9.70
N ASP A 455 12.60 -18.27 9.31
CA ASP A 455 13.86 -18.37 10.08
C ASP A 455 13.87 -17.37 11.25
N PHE A 456 12.90 -17.52 12.17
CA PHE A 456 12.71 -16.58 13.29
C PHE A 456 13.86 -16.58 14.30
N ASP A 457 14.52 -17.70 14.50
CA ASP A 457 15.65 -17.89 15.42
C ASP A 457 17.02 -17.80 14.73
N ASN A 458 17.03 -17.52 13.43
CA ASN A 458 18.24 -17.47 12.58
C ASN A 458 19.07 -18.77 12.56
N SER A 459 18.43 -19.90 12.75
CA SER A 459 19.08 -21.21 12.74
C SER A 459 19.47 -21.70 11.33
N CYS A 460 18.92 -21.09 10.28
CA CYS A 460 19.27 -21.41 8.91
C CYS A 460 20.70 -20.97 8.56
N LEU A 461 21.57 -21.90 8.21
CA LEU A 461 22.94 -21.59 7.76
C LEU A 461 22.96 -20.88 6.40
N ALA A 462 22.01 -21.21 5.52
CA ALA A 462 21.87 -20.58 4.21
C ALA A 462 21.03 -19.29 4.28
N GLN A 463 21.24 -18.40 3.32
CA GLN A 463 20.47 -17.17 3.12
C GLN A 463 20.02 -17.08 1.67
N VAL A 464 18.94 -16.33 1.40
CA VAL A 464 18.60 -15.90 0.05
C VAL A 464 19.77 -15.05 -0.48
N PRO A 465 20.42 -15.45 -1.59
CA PRO A 465 21.61 -14.77 -2.08
C PRO A 465 21.35 -13.31 -2.48
N ALA A 466 22.35 -12.46 -2.35
CA ALA A 466 22.30 -11.11 -2.91
C ALA A 466 22.17 -11.16 -4.44
N PHE A 467 21.40 -10.24 -5.01
CA PHE A 467 21.21 -10.16 -6.46
C PHE A 467 21.07 -8.71 -6.93
N ALA A 468 21.28 -8.53 -8.24
CA ALA A 468 20.98 -7.30 -8.93
C ALA A 468 20.14 -7.59 -10.18
N THR A 469 19.16 -6.73 -10.46
CA THR A 469 18.39 -6.72 -11.69
C THR A 469 18.63 -5.44 -12.47
N VAL A 470 18.50 -5.55 -13.78
CA VAL A 470 18.58 -4.42 -14.71
C VAL A 470 17.25 -4.31 -15.41
N ASP A 471 16.63 -3.13 -15.38
CA ASP A 471 15.34 -2.86 -15.99
C ASP A 471 15.45 -1.63 -16.88
N GLY A 472 14.71 -1.60 -17.99
CA GLY A 472 14.75 -0.49 -18.92
C GLY A 472 13.44 -0.29 -19.64
N ARG A 473 13.24 0.94 -20.12
CA ARG A 473 12.04 1.34 -20.83
C ARG A 473 12.37 2.36 -21.90
N TYR A 474 11.71 2.26 -23.04
CA TYR A 474 11.69 3.26 -24.09
C TYR A 474 10.27 3.62 -24.46
N VAL A 475 9.96 4.90 -24.52
CA VAL A 475 8.63 5.42 -24.87
C VAL A 475 8.75 6.34 -26.08
N ARG A 476 7.78 6.26 -27.00
CA ARG A 476 7.67 7.14 -28.16
C ARG A 476 6.24 7.67 -28.29
N LYS A 477 6.08 9.00 -28.26
CA LYS A 477 4.81 9.67 -28.54
C LYS A 477 4.70 9.98 -30.03
N LEU A 478 3.60 9.60 -30.65
CA LEU A 478 3.29 9.76 -32.08
C LEU A 478 1.86 10.31 -32.21
N GLY A 479 1.74 11.64 -32.14
CA GLY A 479 0.41 12.27 -32.08
C GLY A 479 -0.35 11.83 -30.83
N ALA A 480 -1.54 11.27 -31.03
CA ALA A 480 -2.38 10.72 -29.96
C ALA A 480 -1.92 9.34 -29.44
N TRP A 481 -0.93 8.73 -30.08
CA TRP A 481 -0.40 7.43 -29.69
C TRP A 481 0.85 7.56 -28.82
N GLU A 482 0.96 6.70 -27.82
CA GLU A 482 2.17 6.44 -27.06
C GLU A 482 2.51 4.96 -27.15
N LEU A 483 3.71 4.66 -27.67
CA LEU A 483 4.22 3.30 -27.79
C LEU A 483 5.34 3.11 -26.78
N GLU A 484 5.32 1.99 -26.06
CA GLU A 484 6.32 1.64 -25.06
C GLU A 484 6.92 0.25 -25.35
N LEU A 485 8.24 0.16 -25.23
CA LEU A 485 8.99 -1.08 -25.10
C LEU A 485 9.65 -1.09 -23.73
N ALA A 486 9.38 -2.09 -22.91
CA ALA A 486 9.96 -2.21 -21.59
C ALA A 486 10.51 -3.61 -21.34
N GLY A 487 11.46 -3.70 -20.44
CA GLY A 487 12.01 -4.98 -20.00
C GLY A 487 12.42 -4.94 -18.55
N SER A 488 12.09 -6.00 -17.82
CA SER A 488 12.56 -6.24 -16.47
C SER A 488 13.51 -7.43 -16.44
N ASN A 489 14.43 -7.39 -15.46
CA ASN A 489 15.50 -8.40 -15.34
C ASN A 489 16.20 -8.67 -16.67
N LEU A 490 16.62 -7.62 -17.40
CA LEU A 490 17.20 -7.69 -18.75
C LEU A 490 18.43 -8.62 -18.81
N ALA A 491 19.20 -8.69 -17.70
CA ALA A 491 20.34 -9.59 -17.57
C ALA A 491 19.94 -11.06 -17.37
N ASN A 492 18.63 -11.37 -17.33
CA ASN A 492 18.09 -12.72 -17.08
C ASN A 492 18.68 -13.38 -15.82
N ARG A 493 18.91 -12.59 -14.77
CA ARG A 493 19.50 -13.08 -13.53
C ARG A 493 18.50 -13.94 -12.78
N ARG A 494 18.91 -15.18 -12.43
CA ARG A 494 18.12 -16.02 -11.52
C ARG A 494 18.20 -15.43 -10.12
N HIS A 495 17.08 -15.17 -9.49
CA HIS A 495 16.99 -14.64 -8.14
C HIS A 495 15.73 -15.15 -7.45
N TYR A 496 15.72 -15.08 -6.11
CA TYR A 496 14.68 -15.66 -5.28
C TYR A 496 14.04 -14.55 -4.43
N GLY A 497 12.73 -14.53 -4.38
CA GLY A 497 11.98 -13.52 -3.63
C GLY A 497 11.43 -14.03 -2.32
N ASP A 498 11.08 -15.31 -2.27
CA ASP A 498 10.56 -15.96 -1.09
C ASP A 498 11.13 -17.37 -0.98
N ALA A 499 11.39 -17.80 0.24
CA ALA A 499 11.85 -19.14 0.54
C ALA A 499 11.38 -19.51 1.95
N PRO A 500 10.14 -20.01 2.07
CA PRO A 500 9.63 -20.46 3.36
C PRO A 500 10.39 -21.71 3.83
N GLY A 501 11.25 -21.51 4.81
CA GLY A 501 12.10 -22.54 5.43
C GLY A 501 13.47 -22.72 4.78
N CYS A 502 14.42 -23.14 5.58
CA CYS A 502 15.86 -23.19 5.23
C CYS A 502 16.22 -24.04 4.00
N ARG A 503 15.37 -24.96 3.59
CA ARG A 503 15.64 -25.91 2.50
C ARG A 503 14.38 -26.30 1.71
N SER A 504 13.21 -25.85 2.13
CA SER A 504 11.95 -26.24 1.51
C SER A 504 11.32 -25.06 0.78
N SER A 505 10.84 -25.29 -0.43
CA SER A 505 9.95 -24.34 -1.12
C SER A 505 10.61 -23.01 -1.50
N ILE A 506 11.67 -23.07 -2.33
CA ILE A 506 12.30 -21.87 -2.89
C ILE A 506 11.44 -21.36 -4.07
N TYR A 507 10.96 -20.12 -3.97
CA TYR A 507 10.23 -19.45 -5.06
C TYR A 507 11.17 -18.55 -5.85
N GLN A 508 11.42 -18.93 -7.09
CA GLN A 508 12.18 -18.11 -8.02
C GLN A 508 11.32 -16.95 -8.50
N ASN A 509 11.88 -15.75 -8.54
CA ASN A 509 11.28 -14.59 -9.18
C ASN A 509 11.35 -14.70 -10.71
N ASP A 510 10.61 -13.83 -11.38
CA ASP A 510 10.50 -13.83 -12.83
C ASP A 510 11.86 -13.75 -13.53
N LYS A 511 12.02 -14.56 -14.55
CA LYS A 511 13.09 -14.42 -15.53
C LYS A 511 12.94 -13.07 -16.26
N ARG A 512 13.82 -12.81 -17.22
CA ARG A 512 13.68 -11.65 -18.11
C ARG A 512 12.28 -11.59 -18.68
N GLN A 513 11.62 -10.45 -18.54
CA GLN A 513 10.32 -10.15 -19.14
C GLN A 513 10.49 -8.99 -20.11
N LEU A 514 10.03 -9.17 -21.34
CA LEU A 514 9.92 -8.09 -22.32
C LEU A 514 8.43 -7.83 -22.57
N ARG A 515 8.09 -6.55 -22.65
CA ARG A 515 6.72 -6.11 -22.88
C ARG A 515 6.66 -4.97 -23.87
N VAL A 516 5.59 -4.93 -24.63
CA VAL A 516 5.26 -3.87 -25.58
C VAL A 516 3.87 -3.35 -25.22
N SER A 517 3.70 -2.06 -25.15
CA SER A 517 2.38 -1.46 -24.96
C SER A 517 2.12 -0.34 -25.96
N ALA A 518 0.84 -0.15 -26.25
CA ALA A 518 0.34 0.96 -27.03
C ALA A 518 -0.79 1.64 -26.26
N ARG A 519 -0.75 2.97 -26.17
CA ARG A 519 -1.79 3.79 -25.55
C ARG A 519 -2.25 4.85 -26.55
N TYR A 520 -3.55 5.02 -26.65
CA TYR A 520 -4.19 6.04 -27.46
C TYR A 520 -4.91 7.05 -26.55
N HIS A 521 -4.63 8.32 -26.73
CA HIS A 521 -5.26 9.43 -26.02
C HIS A 521 -6.26 10.13 -26.94
N PHE A 522 -7.45 10.49 -26.43
CA PHE A 522 -8.49 11.17 -27.19
C PHE A 522 -9.23 12.22 -26.35
#